data_379c0911dd85ca2d2983e0c94d8595b0
#
_entry.id   379c0911dd85ca2d2983e0c94d8595b0
#
_cell.length_a   1.000
_cell.length_b   1.000
_cell.length_c   1.000
_cell.angle_alpha   90.00
_cell.angle_beta   90.00
_cell.angle_gamma   90.00
#
_symmetry.space_group_name_H-M   'P 1'
#
loop_
_entity.id
_entity.type
_entity.pdbx_description
1 polymer ?
#
loop_
_entity_poly.entity_id
_entity_poly.type
_entity_poly.pdbx_seq_one_letter_code
_entity_poly.pdbx_strand_id
1 'polypeptide(L)'
;MSNKVIGDVILDVKNISLRFGGVKALTDISFNVKEHEIRSIIGPNGAGKSSMLNCINGVYTPSEGSITFRGKTFDHMNSRQVAEMGIARTFQNLALFKGMSVIDNIMSGRNLKIKSNLFLQALRVGPAQREEEAHREKVEHIIDFLEIQAFRKTPVGQLPYGLQKRVDLGRALAMEPQVLLLDEPMAGMNLEEKQDMCRFILDVNDEFGTTIVLIEHDMGVVMDISDRVVVLDYGKKIGDGEPEEVRNNEDVIRAYLGTSH
;
A
#
# COMPACT_ATOMS: atom_id res chain seq x y z
N MET A 1 -23.71 -2.91 1.82
CA MET A 1 -23.12 -1.70 1.22
C MET A 1 -22.66 -0.83 2.38
N SER A 2 -21.36 -0.64 2.51
CA SER A 2 -20.78 0.21 3.56
C SER A 2 -21.29 1.65 3.37
N ASN A 3 -21.66 2.33 4.47
CA ASN A 3 -21.97 3.77 4.46
C ASN A 3 -20.67 4.60 4.45
N LYS A 4 -19.68 4.16 3.68
CA LYS A 4 -18.37 4.79 3.54
C LYS A 4 -18.54 6.21 2.97
N VAL A 5 -18.10 7.19 3.71
CA VAL A 5 -18.07 8.59 3.26
C VAL A 5 -16.65 8.89 2.78
N ILE A 6 -16.49 9.10 1.48
CA ILE A 6 -15.23 9.57 0.91
C ILE A 6 -15.03 11.03 1.31
N GLY A 7 -13.88 11.33 1.91
CA GLY A 7 -13.53 12.66 2.43
C GLY A 7 -12.82 13.56 1.42
N ASP A 8 -12.05 14.50 1.95
CA ASP A 8 -11.25 15.45 1.17
C ASP A 8 -9.99 14.79 0.58
N VAL A 9 -9.28 15.54 -0.26
CA VAL A 9 -8.02 15.08 -0.85
C VAL A 9 -6.95 14.93 0.23
N ILE A 10 -6.50 13.69 0.47
CA ILE A 10 -5.42 13.36 1.42
C ILE A 10 -4.05 13.32 0.74
N LEU A 11 -3.99 12.84 -0.52
CA LEU A 11 -2.76 12.76 -1.32
C LEU A 11 -3.01 13.42 -2.68
N ASP A 12 -2.16 14.36 -3.04
CA ASP A 12 -2.24 15.11 -4.31
C ASP A 12 -0.92 14.99 -5.06
N VAL A 13 -0.99 14.40 -6.25
CA VAL A 13 0.14 14.17 -7.16
C VAL A 13 -0.01 15.13 -8.32
N LYS A 14 0.97 16.05 -8.49
CA LYS A 14 0.91 17.12 -9.50
C LYS A 14 2.12 17.09 -10.43
N ASN A 15 1.86 16.94 -11.73
CA ASN A 15 2.80 17.06 -12.84
C ASN A 15 4.08 16.24 -12.64
N ILE A 16 3.95 15.03 -12.06
CA ILE A 16 5.09 14.17 -11.77
C ILE A 16 5.72 13.66 -13.06
N SER A 17 7.01 14.01 -13.21
CA SER A 17 7.89 13.43 -14.22
C SER A 17 9.08 12.74 -13.54
N LEU A 18 9.49 11.59 -14.04
CA LEU A 18 10.62 10.82 -13.53
C LEU A 18 11.50 10.35 -14.69
N ARG A 19 12.81 10.55 -14.57
CA ARG A 19 13.80 10.13 -15.57
C ARG A 19 14.90 9.30 -14.92
N PHE A 20 15.30 8.24 -15.61
CA PHE A 20 16.51 7.47 -15.28
C PHE A 20 17.49 7.61 -16.44
N GLY A 21 18.51 8.45 -16.26
CA GLY A 21 19.40 8.80 -17.38
C GLY A 21 18.62 9.37 -18.57
N GLY A 22 18.67 8.69 -19.71
CA GLY A 22 17.93 9.10 -20.93
C GLY A 22 16.48 8.61 -21.03
N VAL A 23 16.03 7.72 -20.12
CA VAL A 23 14.71 7.11 -20.18
C VAL A 23 13.71 7.89 -19.33
N LYS A 24 12.59 8.28 -19.93
CA LYS A 24 11.45 8.89 -19.21
C LYS A 24 10.54 7.78 -18.72
N ALA A 25 10.53 7.53 -17.40
CA ALA A 25 9.69 6.53 -16.76
C ALA A 25 8.28 7.06 -16.47
N LEU A 26 8.16 8.36 -16.14
CA LEU A 26 6.90 9.07 -15.92
C LEU A 26 6.96 10.43 -16.61
N THR A 27 5.85 10.88 -17.16
CA THR A 27 5.76 12.16 -17.88
C THR A 27 4.45 12.86 -17.52
N ASP A 28 4.55 13.95 -16.77
CA ASP A 28 3.47 14.89 -16.47
C ASP A 28 2.20 14.23 -15.91
N ILE A 29 2.36 13.37 -14.90
CA ILE A 29 1.25 12.64 -14.29
C ILE A 29 0.67 13.45 -13.14
N SER A 30 -0.65 13.67 -13.18
CA SER A 30 -1.41 14.33 -12.11
C SER A 30 -2.67 13.52 -11.77
N PHE A 31 -2.87 13.25 -10.49
CA PHE A 31 -4.09 12.67 -9.91
C PHE A 31 -4.13 12.93 -8.40
N ASN A 32 -5.28 12.71 -7.79
CA ASN A 32 -5.43 12.80 -6.35
C ASN A 32 -6.04 11.54 -5.76
N VAL A 33 -5.88 11.37 -4.45
CA VAL A 33 -6.50 10.33 -3.63
C VAL A 33 -7.23 11.02 -2.50
N LYS A 34 -8.49 10.62 -2.26
CA LYS A 34 -9.34 11.16 -1.19
C LYS A 34 -9.27 10.30 0.07
N GLU A 35 -9.57 10.86 1.23
CA GLU A 35 -9.67 10.10 2.48
C GLU A 35 -10.70 8.99 2.35
N HIS A 36 -10.39 7.81 2.88
CA HIS A 36 -11.21 6.60 2.83
C HIS A 36 -11.46 6.02 1.42
N GLU A 37 -10.80 6.53 0.40
CA GLU A 37 -10.91 6.01 -0.97
C GLU A 37 -10.01 4.77 -1.17
N ILE A 38 -10.48 3.82 -1.97
CA ILE A 38 -9.65 2.80 -2.62
C ILE A 38 -9.36 3.28 -4.04
N ARG A 39 -8.14 3.75 -4.26
CA ARG A 39 -7.67 4.29 -5.53
C ARG A 39 -6.75 3.31 -6.22
N SER A 40 -7.16 2.73 -7.34
CA SER A 40 -6.28 1.83 -8.10
C SER A 40 -5.46 2.57 -9.15
N ILE A 41 -4.23 2.09 -9.37
CA ILE A 41 -3.33 2.50 -10.46
C ILE A 41 -3.09 1.27 -11.32
N ILE A 42 -3.60 1.29 -12.55
CA ILE A 42 -3.51 0.16 -13.49
C ILE A 42 -2.76 0.55 -14.76
N GLY A 43 -2.49 -0.41 -15.61
CA GLY A 43 -1.83 -0.23 -16.91
C GLY A 43 -0.98 -1.44 -17.29
N PRO A 44 -0.52 -1.53 -18.53
CA PRO A 44 0.34 -2.60 -19.01
C PRO A 44 1.65 -2.71 -18.23
N ASN A 45 2.39 -3.80 -18.45
CA ASN A 45 3.74 -3.94 -17.90
C ASN A 45 4.65 -2.85 -18.47
N GLY A 46 5.44 -2.21 -17.61
CA GLY A 46 6.28 -1.08 -18.03
C GLY A 46 5.56 0.27 -18.10
N ALA A 47 4.26 0.35 -17.79
CA ALA A 47 3.50 1.61 -17.82
C ALA A 47 3.94 2.68 -16.80
N GLY A 48 4.79 2.31 -15.81
CA GLY A 48 5.30 3.24 -14.79
C GLY A 48 4.61 3.15 -13.43
N LYS A 49 3.70 2.18 -13.22
CA LYS A 49 2.94 2.01 -11.96
C LYS A 49 3.81 1.96 -10.70
N SER A 50 4.75 1.02 -10.65
CA SER A 50 5.66 0.88 -9.50
C SER A 50 6.60 2.09 -9.36
N SER A 51 6.96 2.76 -10.46
CA SER A 51 7.72 4.02 -10.41
C SER A 51 6.92 5.14 -9.75
N MET A 52 5.61 5.22 -10.02
CA MET A 52 4.72 6.16 -9.35
C MET A 52 4.60 5.86 -7.85
N LEU A 53 4.40 4.58 -7.45
CA LEU A 53 4.40 4.20 -6.04
C LEU A 53 5.74 4.53 -5.36
N ASN A 54 6.86 4.32 -6.05
CA ASN A 54 8.19 4.67 -5.55
C ASN A 54 8.37 6.18 -5.34
N CYS A 55 7.75 7.02 -6.17
CA CYS A 55 7.72 8.47 -5.94
C CYS A 55 6.86 8.80 -4.71
N ILE A 56 5.67 8.24 -4.58
CA ILE A 56 4.78 8.47 -3.42
C ILE A 56 5.43 8.00 -2.12
N ASN A 57 6.14 6.87 -2.15
CA ASN A 57 6.81 6.31 -0.97
C ASN A 57 8.19 6.92 -0.67
N GLY A 58 8.65 7.93 -1.43
CA GLY A 58 9.93 8.59 -1.22
C GLY A 58 11.17 7.73 -1.53
N VAL A 59 11.01 6.63 -2.30
CA VAL A 59 12.12 5.81 -2.84
C VAL A 59 12.77 6.54 -4.02
N TYR A 60 11.95 7.16 -4.87
CA TYR A 60 12.42 8.00 -5.97
C TYR A 60 12.00 9.45 -5.75
N THR A 61 12.92 10.36 -6.01
CA THR A 61 12.62 11.79 -6.08
C THR A 61 12.19 12.11 -7.51
N PRO A 62 10.98 12.64 -7.72
CA PRO A 62 10.56 13.10 -9.05
C PRO A 62 11.54 14.11 -9.64
N SER A 63 11.73 14.06 -10.97
CA SER A 63 12.53 15.07 -11.68
C SER A 63 11.80 16.40 -11.79
N GLU A 64 10.48 16.36 -11.85
CA GLU A 64 9.57 17.51 -11.96
C GLU A 64 8.27 17.19 -11.23
N GLY A 65 7.55 18.22 -10.80
CA GLY A 65 6.27 18.12 -10.13
C GLY A 65 6.39 18.04 -8.61
N SER A 66 5.29 17.77 -7.94
CA SER A 66 5.21 17.69 -6.49
C SER A 66 4.18 16.69 -6.00
N ILE A 67 4.42 16.15 -4.81
CA ILE A 67 3.49 15.28 -4.09
C ILE A 67 3.15 15.97 -2.78
N THR A 68 1.87 16.12 -2.50
CA THR A 68 1.36 16.75 -1.28
C THR A 68 0.54 15.74 -0.49
N PHE A 69 0.86 15.55 0.79
CA PHE A 69 0.11 14.71 1.71
C PHE A 69 -0.41 15.55 2.87
N ARG A 70 -1.73 15.57 3.08
CA ARG A 70 -2.39 16.42 4.10
C ARG A 70 -1.93 17.88 4.07
N GLY A 71 -1.85 18.46 2.88
CA GLY A 71 -1.43 19.84 2.68
C GLY A 71 0.08 20.09 2.84
N LYS A 72 0.87 19.06 3.19
CA LYS A 72 2.33 19.15 3.27
C LYS A 72 2.98 18.59 2.01
N THR A 73 3.66 19.43 1.26
CA THR A 73 4.36 19.03 0.05
C THR A 73 5.65 18.29 0.37
N PHE A 74 5.93 17.22 -0.34
CA PHE A 74 7.18 16.48 -0.24
C PHE A 74 8.27 17.25 -0.99
N ASP A 75 9.29 17.62 -0.25
CA ASP A 75 10.50 18.18 -0.80
C ASP A 75 11.66 17.27 -0.38
N HIS A 76 12.08 16.38 -1.27
CA HIS A 76 13.16 15.41 -1.06
C HIS A 76 13.04 14.52 0.18
N MET A 77 11.81 14.06 0.51
CA MET A 77 11.60 13.14 1.64
C MET A 77 12.04 11.72 1.28
N ASN A 78 12.73 11.08 2.21
CA ASN A 78 13.05 9.66 2.12
C ASN A 78 11.88 8.78 2.65
N SER A 79 11.90 7.48 2.34
CA SER A 79 10.84 6.53 2.69
C SER A 79 10.54 6.48 4.20
N ARG A 80 11.54 6.70 5.07
CA ARG A 80 11.33 6.73 6.52
C ARG A 80 10.48 7.94 6.93
N GLN A 81 10.79 9.12 6.40
CA GLN A 81 10.02 10.34 6.68
C GLN A 81 8.59 10.23 6.17
N VAL A 82 8.40 9.63 4.99
CA VAL A 82 7.07 9.34 4.43
C VAL A 82 6.29 8.38 5.33
N ALA A 83 6.94 7.34 5.82
CA ALA A 83 6.34 6.38 6.76
C ALA A 83 5.96 7.04 8.11
N GLU A 84 6.81 7.91 8.64
CA GLU A 84 6.55 8.70 9.86
C GLU A 84 5.34 9.64 9.70
N MET A 85 5.04 10.08 8.47
CA MET A 85 3.85 10.88 8.16
C MET A 85 2.55 10.06 8.12
N GLY A 86 2.63 8.74 8.04
CA GLY A 86 1.47 7.86 8.03
C GLY A 86 1.17 7.22 6.67
N ILE A 87 2.15 7.13 5.78
CA ILE A 87 2.05 6.36 4.53
C ILE A 87 2.83 5.07 4.69
N ALA A 88 2.16 3.91 4.70
CA ALA A 88 2.79 2.59 4.71
C ALA A 88 2.73 1.94 3.34
N ARG A 89 3.59 0.96 3.10
CA ARG A 89 3.64 0.19 1.85
C ARG A 89 3.90 -1.28 2.11
N THR A 90 3.18 -2.16 1.40
CA THR A 90 3.61 -3.54 1.15
C THR A 90 4.51 -3.59 -0.08
N PHE A 91 5.36 -4.59 -0.16
CA PHE A 91 6.25 -4.75 -1.31
C PHE A 91 5.82 -5.93 -2.16
N GLN A 92 5.95 -5.82 -3.49
CA GLN A 92 5.68 -6.89 -4.44
C GLN A 92 6.46 -8.17 -4.04
N ASN A 93 7.76 -8.00 -3.75
CA ASN A 93 8.58 -9.07 -3.18
C ASN A 93 8.53 -8.98 -1.65
N LEU A 94 8.03 -10.04 -1.01
CA LEU A 94 7.92 -10.12 0.44
C LEU A 94 9.25 -9.80 1.14
N ALA A 95 9.30 -8.68 1.86
CA ALA A 95 10.45 -8.26 2.64
C ALA A 95 10.32 -8.71 4.12
N LEU A 96 9.89 -9.96 4.34
CA LEU A 96 9.70 -10.54 5.66
C LEU A 96 10.98 -11.16 6.22
N PHE A 97 11.14 -11.10 7.52
CA PHE A 97 12.21 -11.76 8.25
C PHE A 97 11.88 -13.25 8.41
N LYS A 98 12.30 -14.09 7.46
CA LYS A 98 11.90 -15.50 7.36
C LYS A 98 12.14 -16.34 8.62
N GLY A 99 13.16 -16.01 9.41
CA GLY A 99 13.51 -16.70 10.66
C GLY A 99 12.72 -16.20 11.89
N MET A 100 12.00 -15.07 11.77
CA MET A 100 11.20 -14.53 12.85
C MET A 100 9.77 -15.07 12.80
N SER A 101 9.10 -15.12 13.95
CA SER A 101 7.70 -15.52 14.03
C SER A 101 6.77 -14.51 13.34
N VAL A 102 5.51 -14.91 13.09
CA VAL A 102 4.46 -14.03 12.58
C VAL A 102 4.32 -12.79 13.46
N ILE A 103 4.15 -12.97 14.76
CA ILE A 103 3.98 -11.85 15.69
C ILE A 103 5.18 -10.90 15.70
N ASP A 104 6.41 -11.43 15.63
CA ASP A 104 7.61 -10.59 15.63
C ASP A 104 7.77 -9.82 14.32
N ASN A 105 7.40 -10.43 13.18
CA ASN A 105 7.36 -9.73 11.89
C ASN A 105 6.38 -8.57 11.91
N ILE A 106 5.15 -8.78 12.39
CA ILE A 106 4.14 -7.72 12.48
C ILE A 106 4.57 -6.67 13.51
N MET A 107 5.12 -7.09 14.65
CA MET A 107 5.65 -6.18 15.69
C MET A 107 6.74 -5.26 15.11
N SER A 108 7.55 -5.70 14.15
CA SER A 108 8.56 -4.85 13.51
C SER A 108 7.97 -3.61 12.84
N GLY A 109 6.69 -3.66 12.39
CA GLY A 109 5.96 -2.51 11.88
C GLY A 109 5.71 -1.42 12.93
N ARG A 110 5.76 -1.77 14.23
CA ARG A 110 5.60 -0.81 15.33
C ARG A 110 6.85 0.04 15.60
N ASN A 111 8.00 -0.28 15.01
CA ASN A 111 9.27 0.37 15.34
C ASN A 111 9.25 1.91 15.23
N LEU A 112 8.48 2.47 14.28
CA LEU A 112 8.33 3.93 14.13
C LEU A 112 7.41 4.55 15.19
N LYS A 113 6.65 3.76 15.94
CA LYS A 113 5.71 4.21 16.97
C LYS A 113 6.30 4.11 18.38
N ILE A 114 7.45 3.47 18.54
CA ILE A 114 8.14 3.32 19.84
C ILE A 114 8.74 4.67 20.24
N LYS A 115 8.37 5.15 21.41
CA LYS A 115 8.82 6.43 21.97
C LYS A 115 9.81 6.26 23.12
N SER A 116 9.80 5.10 23.78
CA SER A 116 10.68 4.84 24.93
C SER A 116 12.14 4.74 24.52
N ASN A 117 13.03 5.20 25.41
CA ASN A 117 14.46 5.14 25.20
C ASN A 117 14.94 3.67 25.17
N LEU A 118 15.87 3.34 24.28
CA LEU A 118 16.47 2.02 24.10
C LEU A 118 16.97 1.42 25.44
N PHE A 119 17.47 2.23 26.35
CA PHE A 119 17.95 1.81 27.67
C PHE A 119 16.81 1.31 28.58
N LEU A 120 15.65 1.99 28.59
CA LEU A 120 14.47 1.58 29.35
C LEU A 120 13.82 0.33 28.74
N GLN A 121 13.89 0.18 27.41
CA GLN A 121 13.44 -1.03 26.72
C GLN A 121 14.29 -2.24 27.09
N ALA A 122 15.62 -2.08 27.15
CA ALA A 122 16.53 -3.17 27.54
C ALA A 122 16.30 -3.66 28.97
N LEU A 123 15.92 -2.76 29.90
CA LEU A 123 15.62 -3.09 31.29
C LEU A 123 14.19 -3.61 31.51
N ARG A 124 13.28 -3.48 30.52
CA ARG A 124 11.87 -3.88 30.60
C ARG A 124 11.15 -3.38 31.85
N VAL A 125 11.38 -2.14 32.27
CA VAL A 125 10.81 -1.57 33.48
C VAL A 125 9.92 -0.36 33.21
N GLY A 126 8.82 -0.27 33.97
CA GLY A 126 7.95 0.91 34.03
C GLY A 126 7.28 1.29 32.71
N PRO A 127 7.50 2.51 32.19
CA PRO A 127 6.82 2.99 31.00
C PRO A 127 7.11 2.18 29.74
N ALA A 128 8.32 1.65 29.58
CA ALA A 128 8.71 0.86 28.40
C ALA A 128 7.98 -0.49 28.32
N GLN A 129 7.74 -1.13 29.49
CA GLN A 129 6.97 -2.37 29.53
C GLN A 129 5.52 -2.14 29.16
N ARG A 130 4.88 -1.09 29.65
CA ARG A 130 3.49 -0.73 29.29
C ARG A 130 3.36 -0.40 27.80
N GLU A 131 4.37 0.28 27.24
CA GLU A 131 4.40 0.59 25.81
C GLU A 131 4.53 -0.70 24.96
N GLU A 132 5.40 -1.64 25.37
CA GLU A 132 5.53 -2.96 24.71
C GLU A 132 4.21 -3.76 24.78
N GLU A 133 3.55 -3.80 25.94
CA GLU A 133 2.26 -4.47 26.12
C GLU A 133 1.19 -3.87 25.23
N ALA A 134 1.09 -2.54 25.16
CA ALA A 134 0.13 -1.85 24.27
C ALA A 134 0.42 -2.10 22.78
N HIS A 135 1.69 -2.14 22.36
CA HIS A 135 2.06 -2.50 21.00
C HIS A 135 1.72 -3.95 20.69
N ARG A 136 1.95 -4.85 21.63
CA ARG A 136 1.61 -6.28 21.48
C ARG A 136 0.10 -6.48 21.33
N GLU A 137 -0.71 -5.82 22.14
CA GLU A 137 -2.18 -5.90 22.06
C GLU A 137 -2.68 -5.48 20.66
N LYS A 138 -2.15 -4.39 20.11
CA LYS A 138 -2.48 -3.96 18.73
C LYS A 138 -2.07 -5.00 17.69
N VAL A 139 -0.91 -5.61 17.84
CA VAL A 139 -0.44 -6.65 16.90
C VAL A 139 -1.29 -7.92 17.01
N GLU A 140 -1.70 -8.32 18.21
CA GLU A 140 -2.62 -9.45 18.41
C GLU A 140 -3.98 -9.18 17.72
N HIS A 141 -4.50 -7.95 17.84
CA HIS A 141 -5.72 -7.57 17.11
C HIS A 141 -5.56 -7.68 15.59
N ILE A 142 -4.42 -7.26 15.03
CA ILE A 142 -4.13 -7.41 13.60
C ILE A 142 -4.02 -8.89 13.21
N ILE A 143 -3.41 -9.72 14.05
CA ILE A 143 -3.31 -11.18 13.83
C ILE A 143 -4.70 -11.80 13.79
N ASP A 144 -5.58 -11.40 14.69
CA ASP A 144 -6.97 -11.87 14.74
C ASP A 144 -7.75 -11.41 13.52
N PHE A 145 -7.64 -10.13 13.15
CA PHE A 145 -8.26 -9.55 11.96
C PHE A 145 -7.86 -10.29 10.67
N LEU A 146 -6.58 -10.66 10.53
CA LEU A 146 -6.07 -11.36 9.35
C LEU A 146 -6.27 -12.88 9.39
N GLU A 147 -6.92 -13.40 10.43
CA GLU A 147 -7.21 -14.84 10.61
C GLU A 147 -5.96 -15.73 10.58
N ILE A 148 -4.87 -15.27 11.22
CA ILE A 148 -3.58 -15.99 11.27
C ILE A 148 -3.14 -16.37 12.69
N GLN A 149 -4.10 -16.42 13.65
CA GLN A 149 -3.84 -16.70 15.07
C GLN A 149 -3.14 -18.06 15.30
N ALA A 150 -3.55 -19.07 14.51
CA ALA A 150 -2.99 -20.42 14.60
C ALA A 150 -1.47 -20.45 14.31
N PHE A 151 -0.97 -19.45 13.56
CA PHE A 151 0.41 -19.37 13.08
C PHE A 151 1.25 -18.32 13.81
N ARG A 152 0.69 -17.63 14.80
CA ARG A 152 1.32 -16.46 15.45
C ARG A 152 2.76 -16.65 15.89
N LYS A 153 3.14 -17.88 16.32
CA LYS A 153 4.50 -18.24 16.77
C LYS A 153 5.32 -18.97 15.72
N THR A 154 4.75 -19.24 14.56
CA THR A 154 5.42 -19.96 13.48
C THR A 154 6.40 -19.04 12.77
N PRO A 155 7.63 -19.48 12.47
CA PRO A 155 8.54 -18.74 11.61
C PRO A 155 7.90 -18.49 10.24
N VAL A 156 7.93 -17.24 9.78
CA VAL A 156 7.23 -16.83 8.54
C VAL A 156 7.72 -17.60 7.31
N GLY A 157 9.01 -17.97 7.28
CA GLY A 157 9.55 -18.74 6.16
C GLY A 157 8.98 -20.15 6.01
N GLN A 158 8.22 -20.67 6.99
CA GLN A 158 7.56 -21.98 6.95
C GLN A 158 6.08 -21.88 6.50
N LEU A 159 5.56 -20.68 6.34
CA LEU A 159 4.17 -20.46 5.95
C LEU A 159 3.97 -20.62 4.44
N PRO A 160 2.79 -21.09 4.00
CA PRO A 160 2.35 -20.94 2.62
C PRO A 160 2.40 -19.48 2.17
N TYR A 161 2.57 -19.26 0.86
CA TYR A 161 2.78 -17.94 0.30
C TYR A 161 1.65 -16.94 0.60
N GLY A 162 0.39 -17.37 0.49
CA GLY A 162 -0.78 -16.55 0.82
C GLY A 162 -0.77 -16.07 2.26
N LEU A 163 -0.38 -16.93 3.22
CA LEU A 163 -0.24 -16.51 4.63
C LEU A 163 0.94 -15.55 4.83
N GLN A 164 2.04 -15.71 4.10
CA GLN A 164 3.13 -14.73 4.14
C GLN A 164 2.66 -13.36 3.65
N LYS A 165 1.82 -13.28 2.61
CA LYS A 165 1.21 -12.03 2.13
C LYS A 165 0.31 -11.39 3.19
N ARG A 166 -0.48 -12.19 3.95
CA ARG A 166 -1.26 -11.68 5.09
C ARG A 166 -0.34 -11.10 6.18
N VAL A 167 0.80 -11.73 6.48
CA VAL A 167 1.78 -11.20 7.44
C VAL A 167 2.38 -9.88 6.96
N ASP A 168 2.68 -9.73 5.65
CA ASP A 168 3.19 -8.48 5.09
C ASP A 168 2.17 -7.34 5.18
N LEU A 169 0.90 -7.64 4.89
CA LEU A 169 -0.21 -6.70 5.12
C LEU A 169 -0.30 -6.32 6.60
N GLY A 170 -0.26 -7.30 7.51
CA GLY A 170 -0.29 -7.06 8.96
C GLY A 170 0.84 -6.18 9.46
N ARG A 171 2.05 -6.37 8.92
CA ARG A 171 3.20 -5.51 9.24
C ARG A 171 2.98 -4.07 8.79
N ALA A 172 2.38 -3.84 7.63
CA ALA A 172 2.04 -2.51 7.15
C ALA A 172 0.91 -1.88 8.00
N LEU A 173 -0.12 -2.65 8.37
CA LEU A 173 -1.20 -2.20 9.26
C LEU A 173 -0.70 -1.86 10.66
N ALA A 174 0.31 -2.57 11.16
CA ALA A 174 0.92 -2.29 12.46
C ALA A 174 1.53 -0.88 12.54
N MET A 175 1.81 -0.24 11.43
CA MET A 175 2.22 1.17 11.38
C MET A 175 1.07 2.14 11.62
N GLU A 176 -0.20 1.68 11.70
CA GLU A 176 -1.41 2.51 11.77
C GLU A 176 -1.40 3.59 10.67
N PRO A 177 -1.36 3.18 9.39
CA PRO A 177 -1.22 4.12 8.30
C PRO A 177 -2.53 4.85 8.00
N GLN A 178 -2.43 6.09 7.55
CA GLN A 178 -3.56 6.83 6.98
C GLN A 178 -3.72 6.53 5.49
N VAL A 179 -2.61 6.26 4.80
CA VAL A 179 -2.57 5.78 3.42
C VAL A 179 -1.73 4.51 3.36
N LEU A 180 -2.32 3.45 2.80
CA LEU A 180 -1.67 2.17 2.58
C LEU A 180 -1.45 1.96 1.09
N LEU A 181 -0.20 1.81 0.69
CA LEU A 181 0.21 1.52 -0.68
C LEU A 181 0.37 0.00 -0.84
N LEU A 182 -0.44 -0.60 -1.70
CA LEU A 182 -0.43 -2.03 -2.00
C LEU A 182 0.09 -2.27 -3.42
N ASP A 183 1.21 -2.95 -3.54
CA ASP A 183 1.89 -3.22 -4.82
C ASP A 183 1.70 -4.70 -5.19
N GLU A 184 0.73 -4.99 -6.04
CA GLU A 184 0.33 -6.32 -6.50
C GLU A 184 0.15 -7.32 -5.31
N PRO A 185 -0.72 -7.00 -4.34
CA PRO A 185 -0.86 -7.82 -3.14
C PRO A 185 -1.35 -9.23 -3.42
N MET A 186 -2.03 -9.46 -4.55
CA MET A 186 -2.63 -10.74 -4.93
C MET A 186 -1.78 -11.55 -5.93
N ALA A 187 -0.62 -11.02 -6.35
CA ALA A 187 0.25 -11.73 -7.28
C ALA A 187 0.72 -13.06 -6.69
N GLY A 188 0.61 -14.14 -7.50
CA GLY A 188 1.01 -15.50 -7.09
C GLY A 188 0.04 -16.25 -6.19
N MET A 189 -1.14 -15.69 -5.89
CA MET A 189 -2.21 -16.31 -5.11
C MET A 189 -3.17 -17.12 -6.00
N ASN A 190 -3.72 -18.19 -5.44
CA ASN A 190 -4.86 -18.90 -6.04
C ASN A 190 -6.16 -18.08 -5.89
N LEU A 191 -7.26 -18.57 -6.47
CA LEU A 191 -8.53 -17.83 -6.50
C LEU A 191 -9.10 -17.57 -5.09
N GLU A 192 -9.07 -18.55 -4.20
CA GLU A 192 -9.58 -18.45 -2.82
C GLU A 192 -8.73 -17.44 -2.01
N GLU A 193 -7.41 -17.54 -2.10
CA GLU A 193 -6.49 -16.59 -1.45
C GLU A 193 -6.67 -15.16 -1.95
N LYS A 194 -6.95 -14.96 -3.26
CA LYS A 194 -7.27 -13.65 -3.84
C LYS A 194 -8.57 -13.08 -3.27
N GLN A 195 -9.62 -13.91 -3.18
CA GLN A 195 -10.92 -13.49 -2.60
C GLN A 195 -10.76 -13.06 -1.14
N ASP A 196 -10.02 -13.84 -0.35
CA ASP A 196 -9.70 -13.47 1.03
C ASP A 196 -8.92 -12.14 1.09
N MET A 197 -7.91 -11.95 0.24
CA MET A 197 -7.14 -10.70 0.23
C MET A 197 -8.00 -9.51 -0.19
N CYS A 198 -8.91 -9.66 -1.16
CA CYS A 198 -9.89 -8.63 -1.52
C CYS A 198 -10.74 -8.24 -0.30
N ARG A 199 -11.27 -9.25 0.42
CA ARG A 199 -12.04 -9.02 1.65
C ARG A 199 -11.24 -8.25 2.67
N PHE A 200 -10.00 -8.67 2.99
CA PHE A 200 -9.15 -7.95 3.93
C PHE A 200 -8.85 -6.50 3.49
N ILE A 201 -8.66 -6.24 2.20
CA ILE A 201 -8.44 -4.88 1.68
C ILE A 201 -9.68 -4.02 1.92
N LEU A 202 -10.88 -4.54 1.63
CA LEU A 202 -12.14 -3.84 1.88
C LEU A 202 -12.34 -3.60 3.38
N ASP A 203 -12.14 -4.62 4.22
CA ASP A 203 -12.29 -4.52 5.67
C ASP A 203 -11.26 -3.53 6.29
N VAL A 204 -10.02 -3.48 5.79
CA VAL A 204 -9.02 -2.47 6.18
C VAL A 204 -9.50 -1.06 5.86
N ASN A 205 -10.11 -0.88 4.71
CA ASN A 205 -10.65 0.42 4.33
C ASN A 205 -11.87 0.81 5.18
N ASP A 206 -12.78 -0.13 5.45
CA ASP A 206 -14.02 0.11 6.17
C ASP A 206 -13.82 0.20 7.70
N GLU A 207 -13.09 -0.74 8.31
CA GLU A 207 -12.96 -0.84 9.77
C GLU A 207 -11.85 0.07 10.34
N PHE A 208 -10.71 0.15 9.63
CA PHE A 208 -9.59 1.00 10.06
C PHE A 208 -9.66 2.41 9.47
N GLY A 209 -10.59 2.68 8.53
CA GLY A 209 -10.70 3.95 7.84
C GLY A 209 -9.46 4.31 7.01
N THR A 210 -8.66 3.30 6.63
CA THR A 210 -7.40 3.51 5.93
C THR A 210 -7.66 3.78 4.44
N THR A 211 -7.11 4.87 3.92
CA THR A 211 -7.12 5.15 2.47
C THR A 211 -6.16 4.20 1.76
N ILE A 212 -6.55 3.64 0.63
CA ILE A 212 -5.75 2.62 -0.07
C ILE A 212 -5.38 3.11 -1.47
N VAL A 213 -4.10 2.96 -1.83
CA VAL A 213 -3.61 3.07 -3.20
C VAL A 213 -3.14 1.69 -3.62
N LEU A 214 -3.83 1.11 -4.61
CA LEU A 214 -3.65 -0.27 -5.04
C LEU A 214 -3.06 -0.32 -6.45
N ILE A 215 -1.97 -1.06 -6.65
CA ILE A 215 -1.56 -1.53 -7.98
C ILE A 215 -2.01 -2.97 -8.14
N GLU A 216 -2.79 -3.24 -9.16
CA GLU A 216 -3.18 -4.58 -9.57
C GLU A 216 -3.30 -4.67 -11.10
N HIS A 217 -3.20 -5.87 -11.60
CA HIS A 217 -3.36 -6.17 -13.03
C HIS A 217 -4.56 -7.06 -13.33
N ASP A 218 -5.21 -7.60 -12.31
CA ASP A 218 -6.47 -8.33 -12.43
C ASP A 218 -7.63 -7.32 -12.51
N MET A 219 -8.10 -7.08 -13.74
CA MET A 219 -9.14 -6.08 -13.99
C MET A 219 -10.45 -6.39 -13.26
N GLY A 220 -10.79 -7.68 -13.08
CA GLY A 220 -11.98 -8.08 -12.32
C GLY A 220 -11.91 -7.56 -10.90
N VAL A 221 -10.80 -7.84 -10.21
CA VAL A 221 -10.54 -7.34 -8.85
C VAL A 221 -10.59 -5.81 -8.78
N VAL A 222 -9.89 -5.14 -9.68
CA VAL A 222 -9.82 -3.67 -9.69
C VAL A 222 -11.21 -3.06 -9.82
N MET A 223 -12.04 -3.56 -10.76
CA MET A 223 -13.39 -3.05 -10.99
C MET A 223 -14.33 -3.31 -9.82
N ASP A 224 -14.11 -4.40 -9.07
CA ASP A 224 -14.98 -4.80 -7.96
C ASP A 224 -14.71 -4.02 -6.66
N ILE A 225 -13.44 -3.63 -6.40
CA ILE A 225 -13.08 -3.05 -5.10
C ILE A 225 -12.69 -1.57 -5.14
N SER A 226 -12.46 -0.98 -6.33
CA SER A 226 -11.97 0.40 -6.43
C SER A 226 -13.10 1.42 -6.48
N ASP A 227 -12.93 2.54 -5.77
CA ASP A 227 -13.81 3.70 -5.93
C ASP A 227 -13.47 4.51 -7.19
N ARG A 228 -12.17 4.68 -7.47
CA ARG A 228 -11.68 5.31 -8.71
C ARG A 228 -10.39 4.64 -9.19
N VAL A 229 -10.13 4.78 -10.48
CA VAL A 229 -9.00 4.14 -11.17
C VAL A 229 -8.22 5.17 -11.97
N VAL A 230 -6.89 5.12 -11.86
CA VAL A 230 -5.95 5.83 -12.75
C VAL A 230 -5.32 4.81 -13.68
N VAL A 231 -5.29 5.12 -14.97
CA VAL A 231 -4.67 4.26 -15.96
C VAL A 231 -3.41 4.92 -16.51
N LEU A 232 -2.31 4.17 -16.41
CA LEU A 232 -1.02 4.59 -16.96
C LEU A 232 -0.68 3.73 -18.18
N ASP A 233 -0.09 4.38 -19.20
CA ASP A 233 0.52 3.71 -20.34
C ASP A 233 1.77 4.47 -20.78
N TYR A 234 2.88 3.75 -20.99
CA TYR A 234 4.19 4.32 -21.34
C TYR A 234 4.57 5.58 -20.52
N GLY A 235 4.32 5.54 -19.21
CA GLY A 235 4.63 6.63 -18.28
C GLY A 235 3.72 7.85 -18.39
N LYS A 236 2.56 7.74 -19.01
CA LYS A 236 1.54 8.80 -19.12
C LYS A 236 0.22 8.35 -18.54
N LYS A 237 -0.58 9.28 -18.04
CA LYS A 237 -1.96 9.03 -17.61
C LYS A 237 -2.87 9.06 -18.85
N ILE A 238 -3.57 7.96 -19.13
CA ILE A 238 -4.50 7.83 -20.25
C ILE A 238 -5.97 7.70 -19.82
N GLY A 239 -6.22 7.49 -18.53
CA GLY A 239 -7.57 7.42 -17.95
C GLY A 239 -7.55 7.79 -16.47
N ASP A 240 -8.66 8.36 -15.98
CA ASP A 240 -8.86 8.74 -14.58
C ASP A 240 -10.36 8.91 -14.31
N GLY A 241 -10.97 8.05 -13.50
CA GLY A 241 -12.40 8.10 -13.24
C GLY A 241 -12.90 6.91 -12.42
N GLU A 242 -14.21 6.75 -12.36
CA GLU A 242 -14.85 5.58 -11.77
C GLU A 242 -14.57 4.32 -12.62
N PRO A 243 -14.64 3.10 -12.04
CA PRO A 243 -14.35 1.86 -12.77
C PRO A 243 -15.09 1.72 -14.11
N GLU A 244 -16.39 2.04 -14.13
CA GLU A 244 -17.22 1.97 -15.35
C GLU A 244 -16.78 2.98 -16.42
N GLU A 245 -16.38 4.20 -16.04
CA GLU A 245 -15.87 5.21 -16.96
C GLU A 245 -14.56 4.76 -17.60
N VAL A 246 -13.66 4.21 -16.78
CA VAL A 246 -12.35 3.71 -17.22
C VAL A 246 -12.52 2.49 -18.14
N ARG A 247 -13.44 1.58 -17.82
CA ARG A 247 -13.75 0.39 -18.62
C ARG A 247 -14.22 0.73 -20.04
N ASN A 248 -14.95 1.84 -20.18
CA ASN A 248 -15.51 2.28 -21.46
C ASN A 248 -14.62 3.29 -22.20
N ASN A 249 -13.46 3.65 -21.68
CA ASN A 249 -12.54 4.59 -22.28
C ASN A 249 -11.77 3.95 -23.44
N GLU A 250 -11.89 4.51 -24.65
CA GLU A 250 -11.27 3.98 -25.87
C GLU A 250 -9.75 3.91 -25.81
N ASP A 251 -9.09 4.89 -25.19
CA ASP A 251 -7.63 4.91 -25.04
C ASP A 251 -7.16 3.80 -24.09
N VAL A 252 -7.92 3.54 -23.01
CA VAL A 252 -7.67 2.44 -22.08
C VAL A 252 -7.85 1.09 -22.79
N ILE A 253 -8.97 0.91 -23.50
CA ILE A 253 -9.24 -0.33 -24.26
C ILE A 253 -8.11 -0.59 -25.25
N ARG A 254 -7.67 0.44 -25.97
CA ARG A 254 -6.60 0.35 -26.98
C ARG A 254 -5.25 -0.03 -26.36
N ALA A 255 -4.91 0.52 -25.19
CA ALA A 255 -3.67 0.20 -24.48
C ALA A 255 -3.60 -1.27 -24.03
N TYR A 256 -4.73 -1.86 -23.66
CA TYR A 256 -4.79 -3.27 -23.26
C TYR A 256 -4.91 -4.23 -24.46
N LEU A 257 -5.63 -3.87 -25.52
CA LEU A 257 -5.75 -4.70 -26.73
C LEU A 257 -4.51 -4.60 -27.63
N GLY A 258 -3.83 -3.46 -27.67
CA GLY A 258 -2.63 -3.24 -28.48
C GLY A 258 -1.37 -3.95 -27.96
N THR A 259 -1.39 -4.50 -26.76
CA THR A 259 -0.29 -5.27 -26.15
C THR A 259 -0.35 -6.78 -26.46
N SER A 260 -1.37 -7.22 -27.24
CA SER A 260 -1.51 -8.62 -27.65
C SER A 260 -0.66 -8.91 -28.92
N HIS A 261 0.69 -8.78 -28.78
CA HIS A 261 1.66 -9.24 -29.79
C HIS A 261 2.70 -10.13 -29.14
#